data_09eb94b81accf8b079e8c65067a539cf
#
_entry.id   09eb94b81accf8b079e8c65067a539cf
#
_cell.length_a   1.000
_cell.length_b   1.000
_cell.length_c   1.000
_cell.angle_alpha   90.00
_cell.angle_beta   90.00
_cell.angle_gamma   90.00
#
_symmetry.space_group_name_H-M   'P 1'
#
loop_
_entity.id
_entity.type
_entity.pdbx_description
1 polymer ?
#
loop_
_entity_poly.entity_id
_entity_poly.type
_entity_poly.pdbx_seq_one_letter_code
_entity_poly.pdbx_strand_id
1 'polypeptide(L)'
;MEITIGNTSKAREDETLLISRILDGQTALFRELAGRYAGQVLLMVARLIPSPEEAEEATQDTLVEAFQSLSRYDARQASFRTWLMRIAYHTALKHYRQHHRSLPMVEVEQQRLDAFPDEETDALLDDTDRVELMERAIETLKPDDQMLLNLYYFDNRPMREIACITEREESYLHSRLQWIRKRLAITIKTLESEE
;
A
#
# COMPACT_ATOMS: atom_id res chain seq x y z
N MET A 1 7.79 27.56 -14.87
CA MET A 1 7.58 26.58 -13.78
C MET A 1 6.33 26.88 -12.96
N GLU A 2 5.34 27.60 -13.54
CA GLU A 2 4.10 28.06 -12.85
C GLU A 2 2.81 27.31 -13.24
N ILE A 3 2.88 26.39 -14.19
CA ILE A 3 1.65 25.75 -14.76
C ILE A 3 1.13 24.60 -13.90
N THR A 4 1.94 24.03 -13.02
CA THR A 4 1.57 22.80 -12.26
C THR A 4 0.71 23.10 -11.02
N ILE A 5 0.85 24.26 -10.39
CA ILE A 5 0.16 24.58 -9.12
C ILE A 5 -1.32 24.92 -9.35
N GLY A 6 -1.65 25.61 -10.43
CA GLY A 6 -3.04 26.01 -10.75
C GLY A 6 -3.93 24.82 -11.11
N ASN A 7 -3.39 23.79 -11.74
CA ASN A 7 -4.16 22.62 -12.17
C ASN A 7 -4.55 21.71 -10.98
N THR A 8 -3.68 21.61 -9.98
CA THR A 8 -3.93 20.80 -8.78
C THR A 8 -4.99 21.43 -7.85
N SER A 9 -5.03 22.76 -7.75
CA SER A 9 -6.05 23.48 -6.97
C SER A 9 -7.43 23.33 -7.60
N LYS A 10 -7.54 23.54 -8.90
CA LYS A 10 -8.80 23.39 -9.63
C LYS A 10 -9.34 21.97 -9.58
N ALA A 11 -8.48 20.96 -9.72
CA ALA A 11 -8.88 19.56 -9.61
C ALA A 11 -9.40 19.19 -8.21
N ARG A 12 -8.84 19.80 -7.15
CA ARG A 12 -9.35 19.62 -5.76
C ARG A 12 -10.67 20.33 -5.52
N GLU A 13 -10.88 21.51 -6.09
CA GLU A 13 -12.16 22.24 -6.00
C GLU A 13 -13.25 21.46 -6.71
N ASP A 14 -13.00 20.96 -7.92
CA ASP A 14 -13.91 20.10 -8.67
C ASP A 14 -14.27 18.83 -7.91
N GLU A 15 -13.30 18.20 -7.24
CA GLU A 15 -13.50 17.00 -6.42
C GLU A 15 -14.36 17.29 -5.18
N THR A 16 -14.09 18.39 -4.49
CA THR A 16 -14.86 18.80 -3.31
C THR A 16 -16.32 19.10 -3.69
N LEU A 17 -16.55 19.78 -4.82
CA LEU A 17 -17.87 20.04 -5.34
C LEU A 17 -18.59 18.73 -5.71
N LEU A 18 -17.89 17.80 -6.34
CA LEU A 18 -18.44 16.50 -6.72
C LEU A 18 -18.88 15.70 -5.49
N ILE A 19 -18.06 15.67 -4.44
CA ILE A 19 -18.37 15.02 -3.16
C ILE A 19 -19.60 15.66 -2.51
N SER A 20 -19.69 16.99 -2.45
CA SER A 20 -20.84 17.69 -1.91
C SER A 20 -22.13 17.29 -2.63
N ARG A 21 -22.13 17.27 -3.96
CA ARG A 21 -23.31 16.88 -4.76
C ARG A 21 -23.73 15.43 -4.54
N ILE A 22 -22.75 14.53 -4.32
CA ILE A 22 -23.05 13.12 -4.00
C ILE A 22 -23.74 13.05 -2.64
N LEU A 23 -23.25 13.78 -1.64
CA LEU A 23 -23.84 13.85 -0.30
C LEU A 23 -25.22 14.50 -0.28
N ASP A 24 -25.48 15.44 -1.21
CA ASP A 24 -26.78 16.06 -1.43
C ASP A 24 -27.79 15.16 -2.22
N GLY A 25 -27.42 13.87 -2.42
CA GLY A 25 -28.32 12.88 -3.00
C GLY A 25 -28.08 12.55 -4.47
N GLN A 26 -27.14 13.20 -5.16
CA GLN A 26 -26.78 12.87 -6.56
C GLN A 26 -25.82 11.67 -6.59
N THR A 27 -26.22 10.55 -6.04
CA THR A 27 -25.38 9.35 -5.79
C THR A 27 -24.77 8.76 -7.06
N ALA A 28 -25.44 8.94 -8.24
CA ALA A 28 -24.90 8.48 -9.52
C ALA A 28 -23.54 9.11 -9.88
N LEU A 29 -23.23 10.30 -9.36
CA LEU A 29 -21.95 10.98 -9.55
C LEU A 29 -20.78 10.26 -8.86
N PHE A 30 -21.05 9.37 -7.89
CA PHE A 30 -19.99 8.59 -7.27
C PHE A 30 -19.23 7.73 -8.27
N ARG A 31 -19.89 7.25 -9.33
CA ARG A 31 -19.22 6.52 -10.42
C ARG A 31 -18.10 7.33 -11.05
N GLU A 32 -18.32 8.63 -11.26
CA GLU A 32 -17.28 9.52 -11.80
C GLU A 32 -16.11 9.67 -10.82
N LEU A 33 -16.40 9.91 -9.55
CA LEU A 33 -15.39 10.04 -8.51
C LEU A 33 -14.58 8.74 -8.35
N ALA A 34 -15.25 7.61 -8.25
CA ALA A 34 -14.64 6.29 -8.15
C ALA A 34 -13.77 5.96 -9.37
N GLY A 35 -14.23 6.27 -10.57
CA GLY A 35 -13.51 6.02 -11.83
C GLY A 35 -12.15 6.72 -11.91
N ARG A 36 -11.99 7.86 -11.23
CA ARG A 36 -10.70 8.60 -11.18
C ARG A 36 -9.62 7.82 -10.39
N TYR A 37 -10.03 6.96 -9.47
CA TYR A 37 -9.13 6.30 -8.51
C TYR A 37 -9.14 4.77 -8.57
N ALA A 38 -10.13 4.16 -9.22
CA ALA A 38 -10.29 2.70 -9.27
C ALA A 38 -9.03 1.96 -9.72
N GLY A 39 -8.34 2.46 -10.75
CA GLY A 39 -7.08 1.88 -11.22
C GLY A 39 -5.96 1.94 -10.18
N GLN A 40 -5.89 3.02 -9.39
CA GLN A 40 -4.88 3.14 -8.32
C GLN A 40 -5.19 2.22 -7.14
N VAL A 41 -6.48 2.05 -6.80
CA VAL A 41 -6.93 1.09 -5.79
C VAL A 41 -6.59 -0.32 -6.24
N LEU A 42 -6.94 -0.69 -7.47
CA LEU A 42 -6.63 -2.01 -8.02
C LEU A 42 -5.14 -2.31 -8.01
N LEU A 43 -4.29 -1.37 -8.44
CA LEU A 43 -2.83 -1.55 -8.43
C LEU A 43 -2.29 -1.78 -7.01
N MET A 44 -2.80 -1.04 -6.02
CA MET A 44 -2.41 -1.22 -4.63
C MET A 44 -2.83 -2.58 -4.09
N VAL A 45 -4.07 -2.99 -4.37
CA VAL A 45 -4.64 -4.26 -3.90
C VAL A 45 -3.95 -5.45 -4.57
N ALA A 46 -3.73 -5.41 -5.89
CA ALA A 46 -3.12 -6.48 -6.67
C ALA A 46 -1.66 -6.79 -6.28
N ARG A 47 -0.97 -5.84 -5.66
CA ARG A 47 0.38 -6.10 -5.12
C ARG A 47 0.39 -6.94 -3.85
N LEU A 48 -0.74 -7.06 -3.17
CA LEU A 48 -0.89 -7.90 -1.98
C LEU A 48 -1.67 -9.18 -2.29
N ILE A 49 -2.64 -9.09 -3.19
CA ILE A 49 -3.55 -10.18 -3.57
C ILE A 49 -3.20 -10.61 -5.01
N PRO A 50 -2.48 -11.74 -5.18
CA PRO A 50 -2.01 -12.17 -6.50
C PRO A 50 -3.13 -12.63 -7.45
N SER A 51 -4.27 -13.10 -6.92
CA SER A 51 -5.42 -13.50 -7.74
C SER A 51 -6.09 -12.26 -8.34
N PRO A 52 -6.16 -12.11 -9.68
CA PRO A 52 -6.83 -10.97 -10.32
C PRO A 52 -8.29 -10.84 -9.91
N GLU A 53 -9.00 -11.96 -9.80
CA GLU A 53 -10.42 -12.00 -9.43
C GLU A 53 -10.63 -11.49 -8.00
N GLU A 54 -9.82 -11.96 -7.06
CA GLU A 54 -9.87 -11.51 -5.65
C GLU A 54 -9.43 -10.04 -5.51
N ALA A 55 -8.47 -9.59 -6.31
CA ALA A 55 -8.04 -8.20 -6.33
C ALA A 55 -9.14 -7.27 -6.88
N GLU A 56 -9.88 -7.69 -7.90
CA GLU A 56 -11.04 -6.96 -8.40
C GLU A 56 -12.16 -6.91 -7.37
N GLU A 57 -12.47 -8.03 -6.69
CA GLU A 57 -13.46 -8.09 -5.62
C GLU A 57 -13.09 -7.14 -4.47
N ALA A 58 -11.86 -7.20 -3.98
CA ALA A 58 -11.39 -6.31 -2.92
C ALA A 58 -11.40 -4.82 -3.35
N THR A 59 -11.17 -4.55 -4.63
CA THR A 59 -11.28 -3.21 -5.21
C THR A 59 -12.74 -2.74 -5.21
N GLN A 60 -13.67 -3.58 -5.61
CA GLN A 60 -15.11 -3.27 -5.59
C GLN A 60 -15.60 -3.03 -4.16
N ASP A 61 -15.22 -3.90 -3.23
CA ASP A 61 -15.54 -3.74 -1.80
C ASP A 61 -15.00 -2.41 -1.25
N THR A 62 -13.77 -2.04 -1.62
CA THR A 62 -13.18 -0.75 -1.26
C THR A 62 -14.04 0.43 -1.73
N LEU A 63 -14.50 0.41 -2.98
CA LEU A 63 -15.31 1.47 -3.55
C LEU A 63 -16.71 1.52 -2.93
N VAL A 64 -17.30 0.36 -2.60
CA VAL A 64 -18.57 0.28 -1.88
C VAL A 64 -18.43 0.85 -0.47
N GLU A 65 -17.39 0.47 0.27
CA GLU A 65 -17.13 0.99 1.62
C GLU A 65 -16.86 2.51 1.59
N ALA A 66 -16.11 2.97 0.59
CA ALA A 66 -15.89 4.40 0.38
C ALA A 66 -17.20 5.16 0.13
N PHE A 67 -18.09 4.62 -0.70
CA PHE A 67 -19.40 5.22 -0.91
C PHE A 67 -20.23 5.30 0.38
N GLN A 68 -20.30 4.19 1.11
CA GLN A 68 -21.07 4.10 2.36
C GLN A 68 -20.54 5.01 3.48
N SER A 69 -19.22 5.23 3.48
CA SER A 69 -18.55 6.05 4.50
C SER A 69 -18.22 7.48 4.05
N LEU A 70 -18.65 7.89 2.85
CA LEU A 70 -18.32 9.18 2.25
C LEU A 70 -18.73 10.38 3.12
N SER A 71 -19.81 10.26 3.87
CA SER A 71 -20.26 11.30 4.83
C SER A 71 -19.28 11.54 5.99
N ARG A 72 -18.33 10.62 6.23
CA ARG A 72 -17.27 10.73 7.24
C ARG A 72 -15.98 11.33 6.69
N TYR A 73 -15.91 11.53 5.37
CA TYR A 73 -14.75 12.16 4.76
C TYR A 73 -14.61 13.62 5.18
N ASP A 74 -13.42 14.00 5.63
CA ASP A 74 -13.08 15.39 5.97
C ASP A 74 -11.83 15.84 5.19
N ALA A 75 -12.03 16.72 4.21
CA ALA A 75 -10.99 17.27 3.36
C ALA A 75 -9.90 18.08 4.11
N ARG A 76 -10.16 18.46 5.38
CA ARG A 76 -9.18 19.15 6.24
C ARG A 76 -8.13 18.18 6.81
N GLN A 77 -8.48 16.90 6.95
CA GLN A 77 -7.61 15.88 7.52
C GLN A 77 -6.71 15.24 6.46
N ALA A 78 -7.28 14.90 5.29
CA ALA A 78 -6.56 14.27 4.20
C ALA A 78 -7.22 14.55 2.85
N SER A 79 -6.47 14.35 1.73
CA SER A 79 -7.07 14.33 0.40
C SER A 79 -8.02 13.14 0.26
N PHE A 80 -9.02 13.24 -0.63
CA PHE A 80 -9.92 12.12 -0.92
C PHE A 80 -9.13 10.87 -1.36
N ARG A 81 -8.09 11.07 -2.17
CA ARG A 81 -7.17 10.00 -2.57
C ARG A 81 -6.56 9.28 -1.36
N THR A 82 -6.00 10.02 -0.41
CA THR A 82 -5.37 9.44 0.79
C THR A 82 -6.39 8.72 1.66
N TRP A 83 -7.58 9.31 1.84
CA TRP A 83 -8.68 8.71 2.57
C TRP A 83 -9.17 7.41 1.91
N LEU A 84 -9.33 7.40 0.57
CA LEU A 84 -9.71 6.20 -0.18
C LEU A 84 -8.62 5.11 -0.09
N MET A 85 -7.34 5.48 -0.19
CA MET A 85 -6.24 4.51 -0.07
C MET A 85 -6.15 3.90 1.34
N ARG A 86 -6.57 4.62 2.38
CA ARG A 86 -6.71 4.05 3.73
C ARG A 86 -7.77 2.94 3.75
N ILE A 87 -8.92 3.17 3.13
CA ILE A 87 -9.97 2.14 3.02
C ILE A 87 -9.42 0.96 2.22
N ALA A 88 -8.77 1.20 1.08
CA ALA A 88 -8.16 0.16 0.24
C ALA A 88 -7.14 -0.69 1.02
N TYR A 89 -6.28 -0.05 1.82
CA TYR A 89 -5.31 -0.72 2.67
C TYR A 89 -5.98 -1.70 3.64
N HIS A 90 -6.99 -1.26 4.37
CA HIS A 90 -7.69 -2.11 5.33
C HIS A 90 -8.49 -3.22 4.66
N THR A 91 -9.16 -2.93 3.54
CA THR A 91 -9.91 -3.91 2.76
C THR A 91 -8.98 -4.98 2.18
N ALA A 92 -7.85 -4.59 1.58
CA ALA A 92 -6.87 -5.54 1.05
C ALA A 92 -6.33 -6.47 2.14
N LEU A 93 -5.94 -5.93 3.31
CA LEU A 93 -5.47 -6.74 4.43
C LEU A 93 -6.55 -7.70 4.96
N LYS A 94 -7.81 -7.27 4.99
CA LYS A 94 -8.95 -8.11 5.39
C LYS A 94 -9.13 -9.27 4.42
N HIS A 95 -9.18 -9.01 3.11
CA HIS A 95 -9.29 -10.05 2.07
C HIS A 95 -8.11 -11.02 2.12
N TYR A 96 -6.89 -10.50 2.20
CA TYR A 96 -5.70 -11.35 2.31
C TYR A 96 -5.79 -12.31 3.49
N ARG A 97 -6.15 -11.83 4.69
CA ARG A 97 -6.28 -12.66 5.90
C ARG A 97 -7.40 -13.68 5.82
N GLN A 98 -8.45 -13.41 5.06
CA GLN A 98 -9.57 -14.35 4.87
C GLN A 98 -9.19 -15.53 3.96
N HIS A 99 -8.44 -15.27 2.90
CA HIS A 99 -8.08 -16.27 1.89
C HIS A 99 -6.74 -16.97 2.17
N HIS A 100 -5.82 -16.34 2.90
CA HIS A 100 -4.48 -16.87 3.18
C HIS A 100 -4.29 -17.30 4.64
N ARG A 101 -5.34 -17.78 5.29
CA ARG A 101 -5.33 -18.21 6.72
C ARG A 101 -4.35 -19.34 7.06
N SER A 102 -3.81 -20.04 6.07
CA SER A 102 -3.07 -21.29 6.21
C SER A 102 -1.56 -21.17 5.96
N LEU A 103 -1.03 -20.01 5.61
CA LEU A 103 0.41 -19.86 5.42
C LEU A 103 1.10 -19.73 6.78
N PRO A 104 2.04 -20.62 7.13
CA PRO A 104 2.82 -20.49 8.36
C PRO A 104 3.67 -19.22 8.26
N MET A 105 3.34 -18.23 9.07
CA MET A 105 4.16 -17.05 9.24
C MET A 105 5.47 -17.45 9.91
N VAL A 106 6.58 -17.37 9.19
CA VAL A 106 7.90 -17.60 9.76
C VAL A 106 8.20 -16.45 10.71
N GLU A 107 8.02 -16.69 12.01
CA GLU A 107 8.50 -15.79 13.05
C GLU A 107 10.03 -15.89 13.14
N VAL A 108 10.71 -14.95 12.48
CA VAL A 108 12.14 -14.75 12.74
C VAL A 108 12.26 -13.92 14.01
N GLU A 109 12.91 -14.50 15.02
CA GLU A 109 13.16 -13.84 16.30
C GLU A 109 13.83 -12.48 16.12
N GLN A 110 13.25 -11.45 16.73
CA GLN A 110 13.73 -10.06 16.73
C GLN A 110 15.24 -9.96 17.09
N GLN A 111 15.72 -10.86 17.94
CA GLN A 111 17.10 -10.90 18.45
C GLN A 111 18.16 -11.19 17.37
N ARG A 112 17.80 -11.85 16.24
CA ARG A 112 18.75 -12.11 15.15
C ARG A 112 18.99 -10.91 14.23
N LEU A 113 18.09 -9.95 14.22
CA LEU A 113 18.14 -8.79 13.32
C LEU A 113 19.07 -7.68 13.82
N ASP A 114 19.26 -7.59 15.15
CA ASP A 114 20.13 -6.56 15.75
C ASP A 114 21.64 -6.83 15.55
N ALA A 115 22.01 -8.03 15.09
CA ALA A 115 23.40 -8.46 14.92
C ALA A 115 23.98 -8.21 13.51
N PHE A 116 23.18 -7.73 12.54
CA PHE A 116 23.65 -7.50 11.17
C PHE A 116 24.03 -6.02 10.97
N PRO A 117 25.28 -5.74 10.50
CA PRO A 117 25.69 -4.40 10.09
C PRO A 117 24.93 -3.94 8.86
N ASP A 118 24.81 -2.61 8.68
CA ASP A 118 24.27 -1.95 7.49
C ASP A 118 25.26 -2.06 6.30
N GLU A 119 25.60 -3.27 5.86
CA GLU A 119 26.44 -3.44 4.68
C GLU A 119 25.60 -3.47 3.41
N GLU A 120 25.91 -2.56 2.50
CA GLU A 120 25.45 -2.59 1.11
C GLU A 120 25.93 -3.91 0.46
N THR A 121 25.00 -4.79 0.15
CA THR A 121 25.28 -6.05 -0.53
C THR A 121 25.33 -5.79 -2.03
N ASP A 122 26.51 -5.44 -2.52
CA ASP A 122 26.80 -5.37 -3.96
C ASP A 122 27.33 -6.74 -4.42
N ALA A 123 26.41 -7.67 -4.68
CA ALA A 123 26.75 -8.99 -5.20
C ALA A 123 26.37 -9.08 -6.69
N LEU A 124 27.30 -9.60 -7.49
CA LEU A 124 27.26 -9.78 -8.94
C LEU A 124 26.31 -10.96 -9.34
N LEU A 125 25.02 -10.84 -9.06
CA LEU A 125 24.02 -11.75 -9.63
C LEU A 125 23.46 -11.13 -10.92
N ASP A 126 23.00 -11.95 -11.84
CA ASP A 126 22.24 -11.49 -13.00
C ASP A 126 20.99 -10.75 -12.51
N ASP A 127 20.63 -9.63 -13.15
CA ASP A 127 19.51 -8.79 -12.71
C ASP A 127 18.19 -9.57 -12.62
N THR A 128 18.03 -10.63 -13.40
CA THR A 128 16.84 -11.47 -13.41
C THR A 128 16.75 -12.35 -12.15
N ASP A 129 17.85 -12.99 -11.76
CA ASP A 129 17.91 -13.85 -10.58
C ASP A 129 17.71 -13.03 -9.30
N ARG A 130 18.24 -11.80 -9.27
CA ARG A 130 18.05 -10.86 -8.15
C ARG A 130 16.59 -10.44 -7.97
N VAL A 131 15.87 -10.21 -9.06
CA VAL A 131 14.45 -9.84 -9.01
C VAL A 131 13.63 -11.00 -8.45
N GLU A 132 13.85 -12.22 -8.92
CA GLU A 132 13.13 -13.41 -8.45
C GLU A 132 13.40 -13.69 -6.97
N LEU A 133 14.66 -13.60 -6.52
CA LEU A 133 15.02 -13.73 -5.11
C LEU A 133 14.38 -12.65 -4.23
N MET A 134 14.31 -11.41 -4.72
CA MET A 134 13.66 -10.31 -4.02
C MET A 134 12.16 -10.55 -3.89
N GLU A 135 11.48 -10.99 -4.96
CA GLU A 135 10.05 -11.30 -4.94
C GLU A 135 9.75 -12.43 -3.94
N ARG A 136 10.51 -13.53 -3.99
CA ARG A 136 10.41 -14.63 -3.02
C ARG A 136 10.64 -14.16 -1.58
N ALA A 137 11.61 -13.27 -1.36
CA ALA A 137 11.90 -12.73 -0.04
C ALA A 137 10.74 -11.83 0.47
N ILE A 138 10.16 -11.00 -0.41
CA ILE A 138 9.00 -10.14 -0.07
C ILE A 138 7.79 -10.99 0.32
N GLU A 139 7.54 -12.10 -0.36
CA GLU A 139 6.43 -13.02 -0.03
C GLU A 139 6.53 -13.60 1.39
N THR A 140 7.74 -13.69 1.97
CA THR A 140 7.93 -14.14 3.36
C THR A 140 7.53 -13.10 4.40
N LEU A 141 7.33 -11.85 4.01
CA LEU A 141 6.95 -10.77 4.91
C LEU A 141 5.48 -10.85 5.32
N LYS A 142 5.17 -10.24 6.47
CA LYS A 142 3.77 -10.03 6.87
C LYS A 142 3.06 -9.10 5.86
N PRO A 143 1.75 -9.30 5.62
CA PRO A 143 0.99 -8.46 4.66
C PRO A 143 1.12 -6.96 4.92
N ASP A 144 1.09 -6.54 6.19
CA ASP A 144 1.28 -5.14 6.57
C ASP A 144 2.66 -4.60 6.14
N ASP A 145 3.71 -5.42 6.19
CA ASP A 145 5.07 -5.06 5.77
C ASP A 145 5.19 -5.01 4.25
N GLN A 146 4.58 -5.96 3.54
CA GLN A 146 4.49 -5.93 2.07
C GLN A 146 3.78 -4.65 1.60
N MET A 147 2.67 -4.28 2.24
CA MET A 147 1.95 -3.04 1.93
C MET A 147 2.77 -1.79 2.24
N LEU A 148 3.55 -1.78 3.34
CA LEU A 148 4.44 -0.67 3.66
C LEU A 148 5.53 -0.49 2.60
N LEU A 149 6.15 -1.59 2.14
CA LEU A 149 7.11 -1.56 1.02
C LEU A 149 6.47 -1.02 -0.26
N ASN A 150 5.28 -1.49 -0.61
CA ASN A 150 4.56 -1.08 -1.79
C ASN A 150 4.28 0.43 -1.79
N LEU A 151 3.76 0.96 -0.69
CA LEU A 151 3.47 2.38 -0.55
C LEU A 151 4.73 3.25 -0.64
N TYR A 152 5.84 2.79 -0.04
CA TYR A 152 7.07 3.57 0.04
C TYR A 152 7.89 3.51 -1.25
N TYR A 153 8.17 2.31 -1.79
CA TYR A 153 9.07 2.13 -2.94
C TYR A 153 8.36 2.19 -4.29
N PHE A 154 7.21 1.54 -4.42
CA PHE A 154 6.52 1.47 -5.71
C PHE A 154 5.58 2.64 -5.95
N ASP A 155 4.85 3.08 -4.92
CA ASP A 155 3.96 4.25 -5.04
C ASP A 155 4.67 5.57 -4.76
N ASN A 156 5.92 5.50 -4.27
CA ASN A 156 6.78 6.65 -3.94
C ASN A 156 6.04 7.69 -3.06
N ARG A 157 5.28 7.21 -2.06
CA ARG A 157 4.52 8.09 -1.17
C ARG A 157 5.39 8.65 -0.06
N PRO A 158 5.21 9.92 0.29
CA PRO A 158 5.88 10.49 1.45
C PRO A 158 5.41 9.79 2.73
N MET A 159 6.32 9.61 3.70
CA MET A 159 6.06 8.89 4.95
C MET A 159 4.83 9.42 5.69
N ARG A 160 4.62 10.72 5.70
CA ARG A 160 3.43 11.36 6.27
C ARG A 160 2.12 10.85 5.65
N GLU A 161 2.09 10.63 4.33
CA GLU A 161 0.91 10.07 3.65
C GLU A 161 0.71 8.60 4.00
N ILE A 162 1.82 7.83 4.08
CA ILE A 162 1.79 6.43 4.53
C ILE A 162 1.26 6.33 5.96
N ALA A 163 1.68 7.23 6.84
CA ALA A 163 1.17 7.32 8.22
C ALA A 163 -0.35 7.51 8.27
N CYS A 164 -0.89 8.39 7.40
CA CYS A 164 -2.33 8.58 7.28
C CYS A 164 -3.06 7.34 6.72
N ILE A 165 -2.46 6.63 5.75
CA ILE A 165 -3.04 5.43 5.13
C ILE A 165 -3.06 4.25 6.11
N THR A 166 -1.95 4.02 6.82
CA THR A 166 -1.75 2.87 7.71
C THR A 166 -2.23 3.11 9.13
N GLU A 167 -2.57 4.35 9.48
CA GLU A 167 -2.92 4.80 10.84
C GLU A 167 -1.80 4.50 11.87
N ARG A 168 -0.54 4.67 11.43
CA ARG A 168 0.66 4.46 12.26
C ARG A 168 1.50 5.73 12.34
N GLU A 169 2.26 5.86 13.42
CA GLU A 169 3.22 6.96 13.60
C GLU A 169 4.36 6.88 12.58
N GLU A 170 4.80 8.03 12.05
CA GLU A 170 5.92 8.09 11.10
C GLU A 170 7.21 7.48 11.66
N SER A 171 7.50 7.71 12.94
CA SER A 171 8.65 7.14 13.65
C SER A 171 8.64 5.61 13.66
N TYR A 172 7.46 5.02 13.91
CA TYR A 172 7.27 3.57 13.84
C TYR A 172 7.52 3.05 12.42
N LEU A 173 6.97 3.73 11.40
CA LEU A 173 7.10 3.32 10.00
C LEU A 173 8.56 3.37 9.53
N HIS A 174 9.33 4.40 9.91
CA HIS A 174 10.76 4.48 9.63
C HIS A 174 11.53 3.31 10.23
N SER A 175 11.32 3.03 11.52
CA SER A 175 11.95 1.90 12.20
C SER A 175 11.54 0.57 11.58
N ARG A 176 10.25 0.45 11.19
CA ARG A 176 9.74 -0.77 10.55
C ARG A 176 10.35 -1.01 9.19
N LEU A 177 10.53 0.05 8.36
CA LEU A 177 11.23 -0.07 7.07
C LEU A 177 12.69 -0.50 7.23
N GLN A 178 13.41 0.03 8.22
CA GLN A 178 14.77 -0.43 8.51
C GLN A 178 14.80 -1.91 8.87
N TRP A 179 13.88 -2.34 9.72
CA TRP A 179 13.74 -3.74 10.09
C TRP A 179 13.43 -4.63 8.88
N ILE A 180 12.51 -4.20 7.99
CA ILE A 180 12.15 -4.93 6.77
C ILE A 180 13.38 -5.09 5.86
N ARG A 181 14.17 -4.03 5.64
CA ARG A 181 15.40 -4.09 4.83
C ARG A 181 16.38 -5.14 5.36
N LYS A 182 16.64 -5.12 6.67
CA LYS A 182 17.54 -6.11 7.31
C LYS A 182 16.99 -7.53 7.14
N ARG A 183 15.70 -7.72 7.34
CA ARG A 183 15.06 -9.02 7.16
C ARG A 183 15.17 -9.53 5.72
N LEU A 184 14.88 -8.68 4.72
CA LEU A 184 15.01 -9.05 3.31
C LEU A 184 16.45 -9.45 2.97
N ALA A 185 17.45 -8.69 3.42
CA ALA A 185 18.85 -9.01 3.19
C ALA A 185 19.24 -10.39 3.77
N ILE A 186 18.74 -10.74 4.96
CA ILE A 186 18.95 -12.06 5.56
C ILE A 186 18.25 -13.14 4.74
N THR A 187 16.99 -12.94 4.39
CA THR A 187 16.21 -13.92 3.63
C THR A 187 16.83 -14.21 2.28
N ILE A 188 17.27 -13.17 1.55
CA ILE A 188 17.94 -13.32 0.26
C ILE A 188 19.22 -14.15 0.41
N LYS A 189 20.11 -13.84 1.38
CA LYS A 189 21.32 -14.63 1.64
C LYS A 189 21.02 -16.09 1.98
N THR A 190 19.90 -16.37 2.63
CA THR A 190 19.48 -17.75 2.93
C THR A 190 19.05 -18.46 1.65
N LEU A 191 18.23 -17.80 0.82
CA LEU A 191 17.76 -18.37 -0.45
C LEU A 191 18.93 -18.64 -1.42
N GLU A 192 19.90 -17.72 -1.51
CA GLU A 192 21.13 -17.90 -2.30
C GLU A 192 21.98 -19.09 -1.84
N SER A 193 21.93 -19.46 -0.57
CA SER A 193 22.69 -20.57 -0.02
C SER A 193 22.02 -21.94 -0.20
N GLU A 194 20.74 -21.96 -0.57
CA GLU A 194 19.92 -23.16 -0.78
C GLU A 194 19.89 -23.60 -2.27
N GLU A 195 20.37 -22.75 -3.20
CA GLU A 195 20.54 -23.03 -4.63
C GLU A 195 21.96 -23.54 -4.94
#